data_ff2821bcc11ece644054e3b146c8dba6
#
_entry.id   ff2821bcc11ece644054e3b146c8dba6
#
_cell.length_a   1.000
_cell.length_b   1.000
_cell.length_c   1.000
_cell.angle_alpha   90.00
_cell.angle_beta   90.00
_cell.angle_gamma   90.00
#
_symmetry.space_group_name_H-M   'P 1'
#
loop_
_entity.id
_entity.type
_entity.pdbx_description
1 polymer ?
#
loop_
_entity_poly.entity_id
_entity_poly.type
_entity_poly.pdbx_seq_one_letter_code
_entity_poly.pdbx_strand_id
1 'polypeptide(L)'
;MIKGRIHSIETMGLVDGPGIRVVVFFQGCKLRCLYCHNPDTWNEKEGIEYSSEDLLKKIKRFKNYFQASNGGVTFSGGDPLRQPEFLLEVLKGCKEEGIHTCLDTSGVGFGDYDEILKYTDLILYDVKHLTEEGYLDMTMNKIDETNKFIEAVRKAGTKLWIRQVVVPGKTDSEVYMKSLKKFVDSLNNVEKVELLPYHLLGVNKYENMKMKYRLEGVPAMDKDLCKELKDKFFSEY
;
A
#
# COMPACT_ATOMS: atom_id res chain seq x y z
N MET A 1 -17.15 19.49 -6.27
CA MET A 1 -15.92 18.92 -6.89
C MET A 1 -14.84 18.94 -5.83
N ILE A 2 -14.42 17.77 -5.39
CA ILE A 2 -13.40 17.59 -4.36
C ILE A 2 -12.03 17.59 -5.03
N LYS A 3 -11.04 18.20 -4.37
CA LYS A 3 -9.66 18.29 -4.85
C LYS A 3 -8.75 17.46 -3.96
N GLY A 4 -7.74 16.83 -4.56
CA GLY A 4 -6.69 16.08 -3.88
C GLY A 4 -5.32 16.35 -4.47
N ARG A 5 -4.29 15.99 -3.73
CA ARG A 5 -2.89 16.13 -4.13
C ARG A 5 -2.30 14.78 -4.51
N ILE A 6 -1.79 14.71 -5.71
CA ILE A 6 -1.19 13.53 -6.32
C ILE A 6 0.30 13.78 -6.51
N HIS A 7 1.12 12.83 -6.10
CA HIS A 7 2.55 12.85 -6.34
C HIS A 7 2.85 12.57 -7.83
N SER A 8 2.35 11.44 -8.33
CA SER A 8 2.57 10.99 -9.71
C SER A 8 1.51 9.99 -10.14
N ILE A 9 1.45 9.72 -11.44
CA ILE A 9 0.57 8.70 -12.03
C ILE A 9 1.40 7.84 -12.96
N GLU A 10 1.38 6.53 -12.74
CA GLU A 10 1.97 5.51 -13.59
C GLU A 10 0.87 4.78 -14.37
N THR A 11 1.07 4.54 -15.65
CA THR A 11 -0.04 4.13 -16.52
C THR A 11 -0.03 2.67 -16.99
N MET A 12 1.02 1.93 -16.72
CA MET A 12 1.18 0.54 -17.13
C MET A 12 1.80 -0.31 -16.01
N GLY A 13 1.38 -0.09 -14.76
CA GLY A 13 1.82 -0.87 -13.61
C GLY A 13 1.42 -2.34 -13.74
N LEU A 14 2.36 -3.24 -13.43
CA LEU A 14 2.17 -4.69 -13.52
C LEU A 14 2.31 -5.40 -12.17
N VAL A 15 2.71 -4.67 -11.13
CA VAL A 15 3.02 -5.23 -9.79
C VAL A 15 2.13 -4.68 -8.67
N ASP A 16 1.22 -3.78 -9.01
CA ASP A 16 0.37 -3.07 -8.04
C ASP A 16 -1.06 -3.59 -8.03
N GLY A 17 -1.24 -4.89 -8.16
CA GLY A 17 -2.51 -5.60 -8.22
C GLY A 17 -2.67 -6.42 -9.50
N PRO A 18 -3.85 -6.99 -9.76
CA PRO A 18 -4.08 -7.85 -10.92
C PRO A 18 -4.14 -7.06 -12.22
N GLY A 19 -3.60 -7.64 -13.30
CA GLY A 19 -3.64 -7.09 -14.65
C GLY A 19 -2.83 -5.81 -14.83
N ILE A 20 -3.11 -5.09 -15.93
CA ILE A 20 -2.49 -3.79 -16.22
C ILE A 20 -3.22 -2.71 -15.42
N ARG A 21 -2.47 -1.85 -14.73
CA ARG A 21 -3.04 -0.86 -13.84
C ARG A 21 -2.59 0.58 -14.16
N VAL A 22 -3.48 1.51 -13.94
CA VAL A 22 -3.09 2.88 -13.66
C VAL A 22 -2.84 2.98 -12.17
N VAL A 23 -1.63 3.35 -11.76
CA VAL A 23 -1.26 3.56 -10.36
C VAL A 23 -1.24 5.05 -10.07
N VAL A 24 -2.07 5.48 -9.13
CA VAL A 24 -2.17 6.87 -8.69
C VAL A 24 -1.49 7.00 -7.35
N PHE A 25 -0.33 7.64 -7.32
CA PHE A 25 0.44 7.87 -6.10
C PHE A 25 -0.04 9.16 -5.42
N PHE A 26 -0.73 9.00 -4.30
CA PHE A 26 -1.21 10.11 -3.48
C PHE A 26 -0.08 10.80 -2.75
N GLN A 27 -0.20 12.09 -2.58
CA GLN A 27 0.69 12.88 -1.73
C GLN A 27 0.19 12.85 -0.29
N GLY A 28 1.13 12.78 0.67
CA GLY A 28 0.86 12.73 2.11
C GLY A 28 0.97 11.32 2.70
N CYS A 29 1.81 11.19 3.72
CA CYS A 29 1.92 9.99 4.53
C CYS A 29 2.27 10.37 5.98
N LYS A 30 1.60 9.76 6.94
CA LYS A 30 1.89 9.95 8.37
C LYS A 30 3.08 9.12 8.82
N LEU A 31 3.28 7.95 8.21
CA LEU A 31 4.34 7.02 8.59
C LEU A 31 5.72 7.53 8.16
N ARG A 32 6.73 7.10 8.91
CA ARG A 32 8.15 7.30 8.61
C ARG A 32 8.85 5.95 8.60
N CYS A 33 8.38 5.09 7.68
CA CYS A 33 8.91 3.72 7.57
C CYS A 33 10.41 3.74 7.33
N LEU A 34 11.14 2.85 8.01
CA LEU A 34 12.60 2.73 7.92
C LEU A 34 13.09 2.57 6.48
N TYR A 35 12.36 1.79 5.70
CA TYR A 35 12.67 1.41 4.32
C TYR A 35 11.85 2.18 3.27
N CYS A 36 11.28 3.34 3.60
CA CYS A 36 10.42 4.05 2.66
C CYS A 36 11.17 4.39 1.37
N HIS A 37 10.63 4.00 0.22
CA HIS A 37 11.18 4.32 -1.09
C HIS A 37 10.66 5.65 -1.67
N ASN A 38 9.62 6.20 -1.06
CA ASN A 38 8.97 7.43 -1.52
C ASN A 38 8.89 8.49 -0.41
N PRO A 39 10.01 8.90 0.22
CA PRO A 39 9.99 9.94 1.26
C PRO A 39 9.50 11.28 0.73
N ASP A 40 9.60 11.51 -0.57
CA ASP A 40 9.07 12.64 -1.31
C ASP A 40 7.53 12.73 -1.31
N THR A 41 6.84 11.64 -0.96
CA THR A 41 5.39 11.65 -0.77
C THR A 41 4.94 12.07 0.64
N TRP A 42 5.84 12.28 1.60
CA TRP A 42 5.46 12.49 3.01
C TRP A 42 4.75 13.82 3.27
N ASN A 43 5.14 14.88 2.56
CA ASN A 43 4.61 16.22 2.80
C ASN A 43 3.23 16.38 2.16
N GLU A 44 2.19 16.52 2.95
CA GLU A 44 0.79 16.66 2.49
C GLU A 44 0.51 17.92 1.66
N LYS A 45 1.42 18.93 1.71
CA LYS A 45 1.25 20.20 1.00
C LYS A 45 1.89 20.22 -0.39
N GLU A 46 2.69 19.21 -0.71
CA GLU A 46 3.35 19.05 -2.01
C GLU A 46 2.46 18.31 -3.01
N GLY A 47 3.03 17.97 -4.17
CA GLY A 47 2.32 17.28 -5.25
C GLY A 47 1.48 18.19 -6.12
N ILE A 48 0.82 17.60 -7.10
CA ILE A 48 -0.02 18.29 -8.10
C ILE A 48 -1.48 18.18 -7.66
N GLU A 49 -2.18 19.30 -7.66
CA GLU A 49 -3.61 19.32 -7.35
C GLU A 49 -4.42 18.80 -8.54
N TYR A 50 -5.31 17.84 -8.26
CA TYR A 50 -6.29 17.31 -9.20
C TYR A 50 -7.69 17.47 -8.64
N SER A 51 -8.66 17.76 -9.52
CA SER A 51 -10.06 17.49 -9.19
C SER A 51 -10.36 15.99 -9.34
N SER A 52 -11.34 15.49 -8.60
CA SER A 52 -11.83 14.11 -8.73
C SER A 52 -12.24 13.78 -10.17
N GLU A 53 -12.87 14.75 -10.85
CA GLU A 53 -13.31 14.62 -12.25
C GLU A 53 -12.11 14.49 -13.23
N ASP A 54 -11.09 15.37 -13.10
CA ASP A 54 -9.92 15.32 -13.98
C ASP A 54 -9.11 14.04 -13.79
N LEU A 55 -9.00 13.56 -12.53
CA LEU A 55 -8.33 12.29 -12.26
C LEU A 55 -9.11 11.12 -12.87
N LEU A 56 -10.42 11.07 -12.66
CA LEU A 56 -11.28 10.04 -13.26
C LEU A 56 -11.21 10.05 -14.79
N LYS A 57 -11.23 11.23 -15.41
CA LYS A 57 -11.06 11.38 -16.84
C LYS A 57 -9.73 10.81 -17.35
N LYS A 58 -8.64 10.97 -16.60
CA LYS A 58 -7.35 10.33 -16.93
C LYS A 58 -7.42 8.82 -16.81
N ILE A 59 -7.96 8.29 -15.73
CA ILE A 59 -8.09 6.83 -15.48
C ILE A 59 -8.91 6.17 -16.60
N LYS A 60 -10.01 6.75 -17.01
CA LYS A 60 -10.93 6.24 -18.03
C LYS A 60 -10.27 6.02 -19.40
N ARG A 61 -9.20 6.74 -19.73
CA ARG A 61 -8.45 6.55 -21.00
C ARG A 61 -7.85 5.15 -21.13
N PHE A 62 -7.66 4.45 -20.02
CA PHE A 62 -7.03 3.14 -20.00
C PHE A 62 -8.04 1.98 -19.89
N LYS A 63 -9.34 2.25 -19.97
CA LYS A 63 -10.42 1.27 -19.79
C LYS A 63 -10.27 0.04 -20.70
N ASN A 64 -9.82 0.22 -21.93
CA ASN A 64 -9.59 -0.90 -22.87
C ASN A 64 -8.45 -1.83 -22.39
N TYR A 65 -7.38 -1.27 -21.80
CA TYR A 65 -6.30 -2.06 -21.21
C TYR A 65 -6.77 -2.82 -19.97
N PHE A 66 -7.60 -2.19 -19.15
CA PHE A 66 -8.19 -2.83 -17.97
C PHE A 66 -9.05 -4.03 -18.39
N GLN A 67 -9.91 -3.88 -19.37
CA GLN A 67 -10.77 -4.96 -19.86
C GLN A 67 -9.95 -6.11 -20.46
N ALA A 68 -8.90 -5.80 -21.23
CA ALA A 68 -8.06 -6.81 -21.88
C ALA A 68 -7.20 -7.62 -20.91
N SER A 69 -6.90 -7.08 -19.72
CA SER A 69 -5.98 -7.70 -18.74
C SER A 69 -6.63 -8.08 -17.40
N ASN A 70 -7.93 -7.86 -17.22
CA ASN A 70 -8.59 -7.87 -15.92
C ASN A 70 -7.92 -6.92 -14.91
N GLY A 71 -7.42 -5.79 -15.39
CA GLY A 71 -6.75 -4.76 -14.61
C GLY A 71 -7.69 -3.69 -14.08
N GLY A 72 -7.13 -2.53 -13.75
CA GLY A 72 -7.92 -1.41 -13.20
C GLY A 72 -7.05 -0.28 -12.69
N VAL A 73 -7.51 0.41 -11.65
CA VAL A 73 -6.76 1.47 -10.98
C VAL A 73 -6.28 1.02 -9.60
N THR A 74 -5.07 1.44 -9.23
CA THR A 74 -4.54 1.30 -7.86
C THR A 74 -4.27 2.67 -7.29
N PHE A 75 -4.83 2.96 -6.13
CA PHE A 75 -4.55 4.14 -5.34
C PHE A 75 -3.49 3.79 -4.31
N SER A 76 -2.32 4.42 -4.42
CA SER A 76 -1.10 4.14 -3.67
C SER A 76 -0.38 5.47 -3.31
N GLY A 77 0.93 5.46 -3.07
CA GLY A 77 1.77 6.65 -2.94
C GLY A 77 2.35 6.84 -1.55
N GLY A 78 1.97 7.93 -0.89
CA GLY A 78 2.18 8.11 0.54
C GLY A 78 1.26 7.15 1.31
N ASP A 79 0.03 7.57 1.53
CA ASP A 79 -1.09 6.70 1.88
C ASP A 79 -2.40 7.36 1.42
N PRO A 80 -3.21 6.72 0.56
CA PRO A 80 -4.44 7.31 0.02
C PRO A 80 -5.47 7.67 1.09
N LEU A 81 -5.46 6.96 2.23
CA LEU A 81 -6.34 7.23 3.37
C LEU A 81 -6.06 8.57 4.08
N ARG A 82 -5.01 9.29 3.65
CA ARG A 82 -4.74 10.67 4.11
C ARG A 82 -5.63 11.72 3.45
N GLN A 83 -6.30 11.36 2.35
CA GLN A 83 -7.21 12.23 1.59
C GLN A 83 -8.55 11.52 1.35
N PRO A 84 -9.29 11.15 2.41
CA PRO A 84 -10.40 10.18 2.33
C PRO A 84 -11.57 10.68 1.48
N GLU A 85 -11.93 11.97 1.54
CA GLU A 85 -13.05 12.51 0.76
C GLU A 85 -12.73 12.49 -0.74
N PHE A 86 -11.49 12.85 -1.11
CA PHE A 86 -11.04 12.81 -2.51
C PHE A 86 -10.95 11.37 -3.02
N LEU A 87 -10.37 10.47 -2.22
CA LEU A 87 -10.28 9.05 -2.53
C LEU A 87 -11.68 8.45 -2.76
N LEU A 88 -12.62 8.70 -1.84
CA LEU A 88 -13.98 8.16 -1.92
C LEU A 88 -14.72 8.65 -3.16
N GLU A 89 -14.60 9.93 -3.52
CA GLU A 89 -15.21 10.49 -4.73
C GLU A 89 -14.70 9.80 -6.00
N VAL A 90 -13.37 9.60 -6.09
CA VAL A 90 -12.76 8.92 -7.25
C VAL A 90 -13.12 7.43 -7.28
N LEU A 91 -13.14 6.75 -6.13
CA LEU A 91 -13.58 5.35 -6.02
C LEU A 91 -15.03 5.17 -6.54
N LYS A 92 -15.94 6.03 -6.12
CA LYS A 92 -17.35 6.03 -6.60
C LYS A 92 -17.40 6.17 -8.12
N GLY A 93 -16.70 7.15 -8.68
CA GLY A 93 -16.65 7.34 -10.12
C GLY A 93 -16.02 6.15 -10.87
N CYS A 94 -15.01 5.49 -10.31
CA CYS A 94 -14.46 4.27 -10.89
C CYS A 94 -15.49 3.13 -10.89
N LYS A 95 -16.26 2.97 -9.80
CA LYS A 95 -17.29 1.95 -9.69
C LYS A 95 -18.42 2.16 -10.71
N GLU A 96 -18.89 3.41 -10.88
CA GLU A 96 -19.90 3.79 -11.90
C GLU A 96 -19.43 3.44 -13.32
N GLU A 97 -18.12 3.56 -13.58
CA GLU A 97 -17.51 3.22 -14.87
C GLU A 97 -17.16 1.73 -15.02
N GLY A 98 -17.44 0.90 -14.01
CA GLY A 98 -17.09 -0.53 -14.01
C GLY A 98 -15.59 -0.79 -14.02
N ILE A 99 -14.79 0.09 -13.41
CA ILE A 99 -13.34 -0.02 -13.30
C ILE A 99 -12.99 -0.69 -11.96
N HIS A 100 -12.24 -1.79 -11.99
CA HIS A 100 -11.75 -2.47 -10.81
C HIS A 100 -10.78 -1.59 -10.00
N THR A 101 -11.02 -1.49 -8.69
CA THR A 101 -10.28 -0.61 -7.79
C THR A 101 -9.42 -1.40 -6.82
N CYS A 102 -8.14 -1.00 -6.70
CA CYS A 102 -7.24 -1.44 -5.63
C CYS A 102 -6.88 -0.27 -4.72
N LEU A 103 -6.81 -0.54 -3.43
CA LEU A 103 -6.29 0.37 -2.42
C LEU A 103 -4.98 -0.20 -1.86
N ASP A 104 -3.85 0.43 -2.14
CA ASP A 104 -2.54 0.09 -1.61
C ASP A 104 -2.24 1.00 -0.42
N THR A 105 -2.27 0.43 0.79
CA THR A 105 -2.26 1.20 2.03
C THR A 105 -1.65 0.43 3.20
N SER A 106 -1.11 1.17 4.15
CA SER A 106 -0.75 0.68 5.48
C SER A 106 -1.91 0.73 6.49
N GLY A 107 -3.08 1.21 6.08
CA GLY A 107 -4.25 1.36 6.94
C GLY A 107 -4.18 2.56 7.89
N VAL A 108 -3.33 3.56 7.59
CA VAL A 108 -3.13 4.72 8.48
C VAL A 108 -3.65 5.99 7.82
N GLY A 109 -4.81 6.42 8.26
CA GLY A 109 -5.45 7.60 7.69
C GLY A 109 -6.70 8.04 8.42
N PHE A 110 -7.57 8.73 7.70
CA PHE A 110 -8.82 9.29 8.18
C PHE A 110 -10.02 8.77 7.38
N GLY A 111 -11.18 9.20 7.81
CA GLY A 111 -12.42 9.02 7.07
C GLY A 111 -13.24 7.82 7.54
N ASP A 112 -14.32 7.61 6.82
CA ASP A 112 -15.22 6.50 7.01
C ASP A 112 -14.72 5.30 6.21
N TYR A 113 -14.04 4.39 6.88
CA TYR A 113 -13.52 3.18 6.25
C TYR A 113 -14.63 2.30 5.68
N ASP A 114 -15.79 2.21 6.36
CA ASP A 114 -16.93 1.42 5.87
C ASP A 114 -17.40 1.95 4.51
N GLU A 115 -17.44 3.28 4.31
CA GLU A 115 -17.80 3.88 3.01
C GLU A 115 -16.71 3.67 1.93
N ILE A 116 -15.43 3.83 2.26
CA ILE A 116 -14.32 3.60 1.31
C ILE A 116 -14.32 2.15 0.84
N LEU A 117 -14.48 1.21 1.77
CA LEU A 117 -14.42 -0.23 1.48
C LEU A 117 -15.56 -0.72 0.59
N LYS A 118 -16.74 -0.09 0.60
CA LYS A 118 -17.84 -0.40 -0.34
C LYS A 118 -17.47 -0.23 -1.81
N TYR A 119 -16.51 0.65 -2.10
CA TYR A 119 -16.07 0.98 -3.46
C TYR A 119 -14.66 0.46 -3.77
N THR A 120 -14.11 -0.38 -2.87
CA THR A 120 -12.78 -1.00 -3.02
C THR A 120 -12.93 -2.50 -3.30
N ASP A 121 -12.43 -2.96 -4.45
CA ASP A 121 -12.53 -4.37 -4.84
C ASP A 121 -11.41 -5.22 -4.23
N LEU A 122 -10.21 -4.64 -4.05
CA LEU A 122 -9.04 -5.33 -3.50
C LEU A 122 -8.20 -4.35 -2.68
N ILE A 123 -7.63 -4.83 -1.58
CA ILE A 123 -6.67 -4.10 -0.77
C ILE A 123 -5.31 -4.76 -0.87
N LEU A 124 -4.29 -4.00 -1.23
CA LEU A 124 -2.89 -4.35 -1.06
C LEU A 124 -2.47 -3.80 0.31
N TYR A 125 -2.46 -4.67 1.32
CA TYR A 125 -2.25 -4.24 2.69
C TYR A 125 -0.80 -4.45 3.12
N ASP A 126 -0.11 -3.35 3.35
CA ASP A 126 1.27 -3.32 3.83
C ASP A 126 1.34 -3.54 5.34
N VAL A 127 1.67 -4.74 5.77
CA VAL A 127 2.01 -5.02 7.16
C VAL A 127 3.36 -4.39 7.48
N LYS A 128 3.40 -3.45 8.43
CA LYS A 128 4.65 -2.78 8.81
C LYS A 128 5.35 -3.50 9.96
N HIS A 129 4.61 -3.91 10.97
CA HIS A 129 5.01 -4.81 12.06
C HIS A 129 3.77 -5.26 12.83
N LEU A 130 3.91 -6.31 13.68
CA LEU A 130 2.79 -6.97 14.36
C LEU A 130 2.68 -6.60 15.85
N THR A 131 3.72 -6.03 16.44
CA THR A 131 3.75 -5.57 17.83
C THR A 131 3.82 -4.06 17.93
N GLU A 132 3.33 -3.47 19.00
CA GLU A 132 3.39 -2.02 19.23
C GLU A 132 4.82 -1.47 19.18
N GLU A 133 5.75 -2.15 19.86
CA GLU A 133 7.16 -1.75 19.89
C GLU A 133 7.79 -1.82 18.49
N GLY A 134 7.61 -2.94 17.81
CA GLY A 134 8.16 -3.12 16.45
C GLY A 134 7.51 -2.19 15.43
N TYR A 135 6.20 -1.94 15.54
CA TYR A 135 5.51 -0.98 14.67
C TYR A 135 6.03 0.45 14.89
N LEU A 136 6.25 0.84 16.15
CA LEU A 136 6.81 2.14 16.49
C LEU A 136 8.26 2.28 15.95
N ASP A 137 9.10 1.26 16.13
CA ASP A 137 10.47 1.24 15.58
C ASP A 137 10.46 1.35 14.05
N MET A 138 9.62 0.55 13.38
CA MET A 138 9.54 0.52 11.92
C MET A 138 8.97 1.79 11.30
N THR A 139 8.02 2.46 11.96
CA THR A 139 7.19 3.50 11.32
C THR A 139 7.20 4.86 12.02
N MET A 140 7.74 4.95 13.24
CA MET A 140 7.65 6.11 14.14
C MET A 140 6.19 6.47 14.52
N ASN A 141 5.26 5.52 14.44
CA ASN A 141 3.85 5.71 14.76
C ASN A 141 3.29 4.58 15.61
N LYS A 142 2.13 4.84 16.24
CA LYS A 142 1.39 3.81 16.97
C LYS A 142 0.62 2.90 16.03
N ILE A 143 0.39 1.66 16.45
CA ILE A 143 -0.29 0.62 15.68
C ILE A 143 -1.83 0.76 15.66
N ASP A 144 -2.40 1.61 16.52
CA ASP A 144 -3.85 1.67 16.75
C ASP A 144 -4.66 1.98 15.49
N GLU A 145 -4.16 2.88 14.61
CA GLU A 145 -4.89 3.29 13.40
C GLU A 145 -5.00 2.14 12.40
N THR A 146 -3.89 1.43 12.15
CA THR A 146 -3.89 0.28 11.24
C THR A 146 -4.75 -0.87 11.79
N ASN A 147 -4.79 -1.08 13.12
CA ASN A 147 -5.67 -2.07 13.74
C ASN A 147 -7.16 -1.73 13.51
N LYS A 148 -7.55 -0.45 13.64
CA LYS A 148 -8.92 -0.01 13.31
C LYS A 148 -9.28 -0.26 11.85
N PHE A 149 -8.33 0.01 10.94
CA PHE A 149 -8.54 -0.26 9.52
C PHE A 149 -8.75 -1.76 9.24
N ILE A 150 -7.90 -2.62 9.81
CA ILE A 150 -8.03 -4.08 9.65
C ILE A 150 -9.35 -4.62 10.20
N GLU A 151 -9.85 -4.08 11.32
CA GLU A 151 -11.16 -4.46 11.83
C GLU A 151 -12.30 -4.06 10.87
N ALA A 152 -12.22 -2.88 10.26
CA ALA A 152 -13.18 -2.47 9.22
C ALA A 152 -13.11 -3.39 7.99
N VAL A 153 -11.90 -3.77 7.56
CA VAL A 153 -11.69 -4.69 6.44
C VAL A 153 -12.26 -6.08 6.73
N ARG A 154 -12.06 -6.62 7.94
CA ARG A 154 -12.67 -7.89 8.36
C ARG A 154 -14.18 -7.84 8.27
N LYS A 155 -14.79 -6.76 8.75
CA LYS A 155 -16.24 -6.56 8.73
C LYS A 155 -16.79 -6.42 7.31
N ALA A 156 -16.07 -5.71 6.43
CA ALA A 156 -16.47 -5.51 5.04
C ALA A 156 -16.28 -6.77 4.18
N GLY A 157 -15.35 -7.66 4.54
CA GLY A 157 -15.00 -8.85 3.76
C GLY A 157 -14.28 -8.52 2.44
N THR A 158 -13.72 -7.30 2.30
CA THR A 158 -12.98 -6.89 1.10
C THR A 158 -11.73 -7.75 0.93
N LYS A 159 -11.46 -8.22 -0.28
CA LYS A 159 -10.32 -9.07 -0.61
C LYS A 159 -8.99 -8.42 -0.25
N LEU A 160 -8.05 -9.23 0.22
CA LEU A 160 -6.73 -8.80 0.68
C LEU A 160 -5.60 -9.49 -0.07
N TRP A 161 -4.63 -8.72 -0.51
CA TRP A 161 -3.25 -9.18 -0.73
C TRP A 161 -2.39 -8.60 0.38
N ILE A 162 -1.80 -9.46 1.18
CA ILE A 162 -0.91 -9.04 2.27
C ILE A 162 0.48 -8.83 1.71
N ARG A 163 1.07 -7.69 1.99
CA ARG A 163 2.45 -7.35 1.65
C ARG A 163 3.28 -7.15 2.90
N GLN A 164 4.46 -7.76 2.93
CA GLN A 164 5.45 -7.59 3.99
C GLN A 164 6.82 -7.36 3.39
N VAL A 165 7.40 -6.20 3.67
CA VAL A 165 8.83 -5.97 3.35
C VAL A 165 9.69 -6.71 4.36
N VAL A 166 10.53 -7.62 3.86
CA VAL A 166 11.46 -8.41 4.69
C VAL A 166 12.77 -7.65 4.82
N VAL A 167 13.02 -7.11 6.01
CA VAL A 167 14.19 -6.32 6.34
C VAL A 167 15.14 -7.15 7.20
N PRO A 168 16.43 -7.34 6.79
CA PRO A 168 17.40 -8.11 7.56
C PRO A 168 17.54 -7.60 9.00
N GLY A 169 17.48 -8.53 9.96
CA GLY A 169 17.57 -8.25 11.39
C GLY A 169 16.33 -7.59 12.00
N LYS A 170 15.25 -7.42 11.23
CA LYS A 170 13.99 -6.81 11.71
C LYS A 170 12.79 -7.76 11.51
N THR A 171 12.53 -8.15 10.28
CA THR A 171 11.34 -8.93 9.91
C THR A 171 11.68 -10.21 9.14
N ASP A 172 12.92 -10.67 9.16
CA ASP A 172 13.45 -11.83 8.44
C ASP A 172 13.53 -13.11 9.28
N SER A 173 13.25 -13.04 10.59
CA SER A 173 13.34 -14.21 11.47
C SER A 173 12.16 -15.17 11.30
N GLU A 174 12.40 -16.48 11.46
CA GLU A 174 11.31 -17.47 11.48
C GLU A 174 10.28 -17.22 12.58
N VAL A 175 10.68 -16.65 13.70
CA VAL A 175 9.76 -16.27 14.79
C VAL A 175 8.79 -15.19 14.31
N TYR A 176 9.30 -14.20 13.60
CA TYR A 176 8.47 -13.16 12.99
C TYR A 176 7.54 -13.74 11.93
N MET A 177 8.05 -14.61 11.03
CA MET A 177 7.24 -15.25 9.99
C MET A 177 6.12 -16.13 10.55
N LYS A 178 6.34 -16.85 11.65
CA LYS A 178 5.28 -17.59 12.35
C LYS A 178 4.20 -16.66 12.90
N SER A 179 4.60 -15.50 13.43
CA SER A 179 3.66 -14.49 13.92
C SER A 179 2.87 -13.85 12.78
N LEU A 180 3.53 -13.57 11.65
CA LEU A 180 2.90 -13.06 10.43
C LEU A 180 1.91 -14.10 9.86
N LYS A 181 2.29 -15.38 9.81
CA LYS A 181 1.39 -16.46 9.39
C LYS A 181 0.14 -16.51 10.27
N LYS A 182 0.30 -16.48 11.59
CA LYS A 182 -0.83 -16.44 12.54
C LYS A 182 -1.75 -15.24 12.32
N PHE A 183 -1.17 -14.08 12.02
CA PHE A 183 -1.95 -12.88 11.67
C PHE A 183 -2.73 -13.09 10.38
N VAL A 184 -2.08 -13.55 9.32
CA VAL A 184 -2.70 -13.84 8.01
C VAL A 184 -3.84 -14.85 8.16
N ASP A 185 -3.62 -15.95 8.87
CA ASP A 185 -4.62 -17.00 9.11
C ASP A 185 -5.82 -16.52 9.95
N SER A 186 -5.67 -15.43 10.68
CA SER A 186 -6.78 -14.80 11.42
C SER A 186 -7.69 -13.96 10.53
N LEU A 187 -7.32 -13.74 9.25
CA LEU A 187 -8.08 -12.97 8.27
C LEU A 187 -8.79 -13.94 7.31
N ASN A 188 -10.08 -13.74 7.06
CA ASN A 188 -10.90 -14.68 6.26
C ASN A 188 -10.92 -14.40 4.76
N ASN A 189 -10.26 -13.32 4.32
CA ASN A 189 -10.41 -12.74 2.98
C ASN A 189 -9.05 -12.51 2.28
N VAL A 190 -8.00 -13.21 2.71
CA VAL A 190 -6.67 -13.14 2.10
C VAL A 190 -6.63 -14.02 0.86
N GLU A 191 -6.33 -13.42 -0.30
CA GLU A 191 -6.15 -14.14 -1.57
C GLU A 191 -4.66 -14.38 -1.91
N LYS A 192 -3.77 -13.54 -1.38
CA LYS A 192 -2.34 -13.61 -1.69
C LYS A 192 -1.50 -13.03 -0.55
N VAL A 193 -0.31 -13.60 -0.36
CA VAL A 193 0.73 -13.06 0.52
C VAL A 193 2.00 -12.83 -0.30
N GLU A 194 2.55 -11.63 -0.24
CA GLU A 194 3.78 -11.24 -0.91
C GLU A 194 4.83 -10.85 0.12
N LEU A 195 5.94 -11.58 0.17
CA LEU A 195 7.14 -11.15 0.87
C LEU A 195 8.01 -10.36 -0.10
N LEU A 196 8.25 -9.10 0.21
CA LEU A 196 9.00 -8.18 -0.63
C LEU A 196 10.41 -8.01 -0.06
N PRO A 197 11.47 -8.43 -0.79
CA PRO A 197 12.82 -8.27 -0.29
C PRO A 197 13.19 -6.78 -0.17
N TYR A 198 13.64 -6.35 1.01
CA TYR A 198 14.18 -5.01 1.20
C TYR A 198 15.34 -4.73 0.23
N HIS A 199 15.34 -3.56 -0.39
CA HIS A 199 16.37 -3.12 -1.33
C HIS A 199 16.68 -1.62 -1.18
N LEU A 200 17.79 -1.16 -1.78
CA LEU A 200 18.36 0.19 -1.58
C LEU A 200 17.96 1.20 -2.67
N LEU A 201 17.06 0.87 -3.59
CA LEU A 201 16.73 1.72 -4.75
C LEU A 201 16.20 3.12 -4.38
N GLY A 202 15.58 3.29 -3.20
CA GLY A 202 15.06 4.59 -2.76
C GLY A 202 16.05 5.47 -1.99
N VAL A 203 17.27 4.99 -1.70
CA VAL A 203 18.22 5.69 -0.80
C VAL A 203 18.68 7.04 -1.37
N ASN A 204 18.88 7.13 -2.69
CA ASN A 204 19.27 8.36 -3.37
C ASN A 204 18.26 9.51 -3.15
N LYS A 205 16.98 9.22 -2.92
CA LYS A 205 15.97 10.25 -2.61
C LYS A 205 16.27 10.93 -1.27
N TYR A 206 16.72 10.17 -0.27
CA TYR A 206 17.10 10.73 1.04
C TYR A 206 18.30 11.68 0.92
N GLU A 207 19.31 11.33 0.12
CA GLU A 207 20.45 12.20 -0.16
C GLU A 207 20.01 13.51 -0.82
N ASN A 208 19.14 13.41 -1.86
CA ASN A 208 18.61 14.58 -2.56
C ASN A 208 17.75 15.48 -1.63
N MET A 209 17.04 14.88 -0.70
CA MET A 209 16.23 15.59 0.31
C MET A 209 17.06 16.03 1.52
N LYS A 210 18.38 15.76 1.57
CA LYS A 210 19.28 16.03 2.71
C LYS A 210 18.75 15.39 4.02
N MET A 211 18.21 14.21 3.92
CA MET A 211 17.66 13.45 5.04
C MET A 211 18.56 12.24 5.35
N LYS A 212 18.66 11.89 6.63
CA LYS A 212 19.37 10.67 7.05
C LYS A 212 18.51 9.43 6.71
N TYR A 213 19.11 8.46 6.02
CA TYR A 213 18.48 7.16 5.83
C TYR A 213 18.64 6.30 7.10
N ARG A 214 17.53 5.80 7.64
CA ARG A 214 17.51 5.14 8.96
C ARG A 214 18.01 3.69 8.94
N LEU A 215 18.10 3.05 7.77
CA LEU A 215 18.69 1.72 7.57
C LEU A 215 20.08 1.80 6.93
N GLU A 216 20.82 2.88 7.18
CA GLU A 216 22.22 3.00 6.74
C GLU A 216 23.05 1.82 7.26
N GLY A 217 23.78 1.14 6.38
CA GLY A 217 24.57 -0.05 6.70
C GLY A 217 23.81 -1.37 6.72
N VAL A 218 22.49 -1.37 6.63
CA VAL A 218 21.70 -2.61 6.50
C VAL A 218 21.74 -3.06 5.03
N PRO A 219 22.22 -4.31 4.74
CA PRO A 219 22.30 -4.81 3.37
C PRO A 219 20.89 -5.06 2.80
N ALA A 220 20.78 -5.10 1.48
CA ALA A 220 19.57 -5.58 0.82
C ALA A 220 19.27 -7.02 1.25
N MET A 221 17.98 -7.35 1.33
CA MET A 221 17.54 -8.72 1.63
C MET A 221 17.92 -9.66 0.49
N ASP A 222 18.46 -10.80 0.85
CA ASP A 222 18.72 -11.89 -0.10
C ASP A 222 17.39 -12.38 -0.69
N LYS A 223 17.31 -12.40 -2.02
CA LYS A 223 16.07 -12.75 -2.72
C LYS A 223 15.72 -14.23 -2.62
N ASP A 224 16.73 -15.11 -2.59
CA ASP A 224 16.51 -16.55 -2.49
C ASP A 224 16.05 -16.91 -1.09
N LEU A 225 16.67 -16.33 -0.06
CA LEU A 225 16.20 -16.46 1.33
C LEU A 225 14.78 -15.89 1.51
N CYS A 226 14.47 -14.75 0.91
CA CYS A 226 13.12 -14.20 0.96
C CYS A 226 12.10 -15.13 0.31
N LYS A 227 12.47 -15.76 -0.81
CA LYS A 227 11.65 -16.77 -1.49
C LYS A 227 11.49 -18.03 -0.63
N GLU A 228 12.55 -18.54 -0.02
CA GLU A 228 12.48 -19.68 0.90
C GLU A 228 11.52 -19.43 2.06
N LEU A 229 11.56 -18.22 2.66
CA LEU A 229 10.62 -17.83 3.70
C LEU A 229 9.17 -17.81 3.18
N LYS A 230 8.95 -17.30 1.96
CA LYS A 230 7.62 -17.31 1.33
C LYS A 230 7.12 -18.74 1.12
N ASP A 231 7.94 -19.59 0.53
CA ASP A 231 7.58 -20.98 0.22
C ASP A 231 7.34 -21.80 1.50
N LYS A 232 8.12 -21.53 2.56
CA LYS A 232 8.01 -22.25 3.84
C LYS A 232 6.75 -21.87 4.63
N PHE A 233 6.37 -20.60 4.65
CA PHE A 233 5.32 -20.10 5.55
C PHE A 233 4.01 -19.74 4.86
N PHE A 234 4.01 -19.52 3.54
CA PHE A 234 2.86 -18.98 2.79
C PHE A 234 2.66 -19.64 1.42
N SER A 235 3.00 -20.93 1.29
CA SER A 235 2.87 -21.68 0.02
C SER A 235 1.42 -21.84 -0.45
N GLU A 236 0.46 -21.74 0.46
CA GLU A 236 -0.98 -21.87 0.17
C GLU A 236 -1.64 -20.56 -0.34
N TYR A 237 -0.92 -19.44 -0.28
CA TYR A 237 -1.42 -18.12 -0.71
C TYR A 237 -0.87 -17.68 -2.06
#